data_09f612c00ec50243f3a3e7b2fed050f3
#
_entry.id   09f612c00ec50243f3a3e7b2fed050f3
#
_cell.length_a   1.000
_cell.length_b   1.000
_cell.length_c   1.000
_cell.angle_alpha   90.00
_cell.angle_beta   90.00
_cell.angle_gamma   90.00
#
_symmetry.space_group_name_H-M   'P 1'
#
loop_
_entity.id
_entity.type
_entity.pdbx_description
1 polymer ?
#
loop_
_entity_poly.entity_id
_entity_poly.type
_entity_poly.pdbx_seq_one_letter_code
_entity_poly.pdbx_strand_id
1 'polypeptide(L)'
;MQTYKLLILTDHKNHSSENSLYALARAMYADPHSACVDVATRNLPENVNFFSEKTDEITVSKVDENFQFDAEGSRFLKDKKTVSAHDYDLIWLRMPPPLSESFLYFLEKKLFKSFIINSPKGILETGTKAFLMNFEKLCPPMKLCRRVEDIIQFKSQFPIVLKPLREYGGRGIVRIDGDKVWQGKIETSFDTFIQEIDPKNIEYLGVKFLENVSKGDKRIIVVNGQILGASLRLPAQDSWLCNVSMGGSSNVTKVDFDEINIAQTINPFLSKMGIVMYGIDTLVNDDGKRVLSEINTTSIGGLPQIEAMTGEPVVAKAANLIWDYFLKNKDK
;
A
#
# COMPACT_ATOMS: atom_id res chain seq x y z
N MET A 1 -24.15 -20.82 11.82
CA MET A 1 -23.49 -19.86 10.89
C MET A 1 -22.37 -20.63 10.23
N GLN A 2 -22.17 -20.49 8.92
CA GLN A 2 -21.04 -21.11 8.23
C GLN A 2 -19.77 -20.36 8.58
N THR A 3 -18.69 -21.10 8.85
CA THR A 3 -17.39 -20.54 9.22
C THR A 3 -16.34 -20.91 8.18
N TYR A 4 -15.28 -20.08 8.05
CA TYR A 4 -14.30 -20.15 7.00
C TYR A 4 -12.88 -20.07 7.55
N LYS A 5 -11.93 -20.65 6.83
CA LYS A 5 -10.50 -20.62 7.15
C LYS A 5 -9.82 -19.47 6.43
N LEU A 6 -9.12 -18.64 7.18
CA LEU A 6 -8.34 -17.50 6.67
C LEU A 6 -6.84 -17.77 6.78
N LEU A 7 -6.12 -17.56 5.67
CA LEU A 7 -4.67 -17.45 5.62
C LEU A 7 -4.24 -16.00 5.40
N ILE A 8 -3.39 -15.46 6.27
CA ILE A 8 -2.77 -14.15 6.07
C ILE A 8 -1.33 -14.35 5.61
N LEU A 9 -0.99 -13.80 4.43
CA LEU A 9 0.38 -13.79 3.91
C LEU A 9 1.06 -12.46 4.27
N THR A 10 2.24 -12.51 4.89
CA THR A 10 2.95 -11.32 5.37
C THR A 10 4.47 -11.42 5.25
N ASP A 11 5.16 -10.36 5.69
CA ASP A 11 6.61 -10.28 5.84
C ASP A 11 6.94 -9.62 7.19
N HIS A 12 7.27 -10.43 8.21
CA HIS A 12 7.41 -9.92 9.57
C HIS A 12 8.74 -9.21 9.86
N LYS A 13 9.75 -9.38 9.01
CA LYS A 13 11.10 -8.82 9.26
C LYS A 13 11.12 -7.31 9.45
N ASN A 14 10.20 -6.61 8.80
CA ASN A 14 10.11 -5.16 8.83
C ASN A 14 8.92 -4.66 9.67
N HIS A 15 8.35 -5.52 10.52
CA HIS A 15 7.29 -5.12 11.42
C HIS A 15 7.84 -4.30 12.60
N SER A 16 7.00 -3.42 13.10
CA SER A 16 7.16 -2.71 14.37
C SER A 16 5.92 -2.92 15.24
N SER A 17 5.95 -2.47 16.47
CA SER A 17 4.78 -2.47 17.37
C SER A 17 3.56 -1.74 16.79
N GLU A 18 3.78 -0.84 15.84
CA GLU A 18 2.73 -0.08 15.16
C GLU A 18 2.13 -0.79 13.93
N ASN A 19 2.63 -1.99 13.58
CA ASN A 19 2.13 -2.68 12.41
C ASN A 19 0.68 -3.16 12.63
N SER A 20 -0.21 -2.75 11.73
CA SER A 20 -1.65 -3.03 11.82
C SER A 20 -1.99 -4.52 11.67
N LEU A 21 -1.07 -5.37 11.20
CA LEU A 21 -1.32 -6.79 11.01
C LEU A 21 -1.85 -7.46 12.27
N TYR A 22 -1.20 -7.21 13.42
CA TYR A 22 -1.49 -7.92 14.66
C TYR A 22 -2.91 -7.63 15.17
N ALA A 23 -3.31 -6.36 15.19
CA ALA A 23 -4.65 -5.95 15.58
C ALA A 23 -5.71 -6.48 14.60
N LEU A 24 -5.46 -6.36 13.30
CA LEU A 24 -6.37 -6.84 12.26
C LEU A 24 -6.50 -8.36 12.27
N ALA A 25 -5.40 -9.11 12.44
CA ALA A 25 -5.44 -10.56 12.52
C ALA A 25 -6.29 -11.04 13.71
N ARG A 26 -6.13 -10.41 14.90
CA ARG A 26 -6.99 -10.72 16.06
C ARG A 26 -8.46 -10.38 15.80
N ALA A 27 -8.74 -9.24 15.15
CA ALA A 27 -10.11 -8.88 14.81
C ALA A 27 -10.75 -9.85 13.80
N MET A 28 -9.98 -10.31 12.81
CA MET A 28 -10.43 -11.36 11.88
C MET A 28 -10.67 -12.70 12.60
N TYR A 29 -9.82 -13.04 13.57
CA TYR A 29 -9.98 -14.26 14.39
C TYR A 29 -11.21 -14.19 15.29
N ALA A 30 -11.51 -13.04 15.88
CA ALA A 30 -12.64 -12.86 16.79
C ALA A 30 -14.00 -12.79 16.07
N ASP A 31 -14.03 -12.67 14.75
CA ASP A 31 -15.26 -12.59 13.96
C ASP A 31 -16.01 -13.94 13.97
N PRO A 32 -17.33 -13.97 14.11
CA PRO A 32 -18.10 -15.22 14.15
C PRO A 32 -18.04 -16.05 12.86
N HIS A 33 -17.63 -15.48 11.73
CA HIS A 33 -17.42 -16.23 10.48
C HIS A 33 -16.06 -16.95 10.43
N SER A 34 -15.17 -16.72 11.40
CA SER A 34 -13.85 -17.33 11.45
C SER A 34 -13.90 -18.76 11.99
N ALA A 35 -13.51 -19.76 11.21
CA ALA A 35 -13.21 -21.10 11.69
C ALA A 35 -11.80 -21.19 12.30
N CYS A 36 -10.86 -20.57 11.60
CA CYS A 36 -9.48 -20.34 12.08
C CYS A 36 -8.83 -19.22 11.25
N VAL A 37 -7.84 -18.57 11.85
CA VAL A 37 -6.92 -17.66 11.17
C VAL A 37 -5.51 -18.16 11.37
N ASP A 38 -4.82 -18.43 10.28
CA ASP A 38 -3.41 -18.76 10.27
C ASP A 38 -2.62 -17.66 9.54
N VAL A 39 -1.36 -17.47 9.90
CA VAL A 39 -0.47 -16.49 9.30
C VAL A 39 0.79 -17.16 8.79
N ALA A 40 1.19 -16.81 7.58
CA ALA A 40 2.46 -17.25 6.99
C ALA A 40 3.32 -16.05 6.61
N THR A 41 4.60 -16.14 6.89
CA THR A 41 5.56 -15.10 6.56
C THR A 41 6.59 -15.60 5.56
N ARG A 42 6.95 -14.75 4.59
CA ARG A 42 7.95 -15.09 3.57
C ARG A 42 9.37 -15.17 4.13
N ASN A 43 9.58 -14.71 5.36
CA ASN A 43 10.90 -14.73 6.00
C ASN A 43 11.23 -16.03 6.75
N LEU A 44 10.31 -17.01 6.76
CA LEU A 44 10.61 -18.35 7.23
C LEU A 44 11.36 -19.15 6.16
N PRO A 45 12.48 -19.83 6.49
CA PRO A 45 13.18 -20.71 5.55
C PRO A 45 12.27 -21.78 4.94
N GLU A 46 11.34 -22.32 5.72
CA GLU A 46 10.37 -23.33 5.30
C GLU A 46 9.43 -22.83 4.20
N ASN A 47 9.20 -21.51 4.14
CA ASN A 47 8.30 -20.88 3.18
C ASN A 47 8.97 -20.43 1.87
N VAL A 48 10.29 -20.59 1.76
CA VAL A 48 11.05 -20.15 0.55
C VAL A 48 10.47 -20.79 -0.72
N ASN A 49 10.11 -22.06 -0.69
CA ASN A 49 9.57 -22.75 -1.86
C ASN A 49 8.18 -22.22 -2.25
N PHE A 50 7.31 -21.89 -1.31
CA PHE A 50 6.01 -21.29 -1.60
C PHE A 50 6.17 -19.89 -2.24
N PHE A 51 6.96 -19.01 -1.60
CA PHE A 51 7.17 -17.66 -2.11
C PHE A 51 8.07 -17.59 -3.36
N SER A 52 8.72 -18.72 -3.71
CA SER A 52 9.41 -18.91 -5.00
C SER A 52 8.56 -19.71 -6.02
N GLU A 53 7.27 -19.89 -5.76
CA GLU A 53 6.28 -20.42 -6.70
C GLU A 53 6.46 -21.91 -7.05
N LYS A 54 7.21 -22.66 -6.21
CA LYS A 54 7.56 -24.08 -6.46
C LYS A 54 6.56 -25.07 -5.88
N THR A 55 5.78 -24.66 -4.86
CA THR A 55 4.81 -25.50 -4.16
C THR A 55 3.62 -24.67 -3.65
N ASP A 56 2.48 -25.33 -3.41
CA ASP A 56 1.33 -24.79 -2.70
C ASP A 56 1.36 -25.09 -1.18
N GLU A 57 2.32 -25.89 -0.73
CA GLU A 57 2.55 -26.14 0.69
C GLU A 57 3.19 -24.91 1.36
N ILE A 58 2.65 -24.54 2.52
CA ILE A 58 3.09 -23.37 3.27
C ILE A 58 3.10 -23.68 4.78
N THR A 59 4.14 -23.22 5.46
CA THR A 59 4.27 -23.31 6.91
C THR A 59 3.64 -22.08 7.56
N VAL A 60 2.68 -22.33 8.45
CA VAL A 60 1.85 -21.31 9.08
C VAL A 60 1.95 -21.39 10.59
N SER A 61 1.63 -20.29 11.26
CA SER A 61 1.39 -20.20 12.71
C SER A 61 -0.02 -19.73 12.97
N LYS A 62 -0.64 -20.23 14.05
CA LYS A 62 -2.03 -19.91 14.42
C LYS A 62 -2.13 -18.49 15.00
N VAL A 63 -3.19 -17.78 14.63
CA VAL A 63 -3.62 -16.54 15.28
C VAL A 63 -4.58 -16.88 16.41
N ASP A 64 -4.35 -16.29 17.58
CA ASP A 64 -5.22 -16.34 18.76
C ASP A 64 -5.44 -14.93 19.32
N GLU A 65 -6.15 -14.79 20.44
CA GLU A 65 -6.39 -13.53 21.14
C GLU A 65 -5.10 -12.82 21.58
N ASN A 66 -4.00 -13.59 21.78
CA ASN A 66 -2.69 -13.11 22.21
C ASN A 66 -1.73 -12.86 21.04
N PHE A 67 -2.20 -12.93 19.79
CA PHE A 67 -1.37 -12.67 18.62
C PHE A 67 -0.96 -11.19 18.56
N GLN A 68 0.24 -10.88 19.01
CA GLN A 68 0.76 -9.52 19.09
C GLN A 68 2.20 -9.43 18.59
N PHE A 69 2.66 -8.22 18.33
CA PHE A 69 4.04 -7.98 17.95
C PHE A 69 5.01 -8.34 19.09
N ASP A 70 6.09 -8.99 18.71
CA ASP A 70 7.32 -9.08 19.49
C ASP A 70 8.52 -8.88 18.55
N ALA A 71 9.61 -8.32 19.07
CA ALA A 71 10.78 -7.95 18.26
C ALA A 71 11.52 -9.17 17.67
N GLU A 72 11.36 -10.35 18.27
CA GLU A 72 11.99 -11.60 17.83
C GLU A 72 11.13 -12.34 16.79
N GLY A 73 9.88 -11.92 16.58
CA GLY A 73 8.94 -12.58 15.68
C GLY A 73 8.51 -13.97 16.17
N SER A 74 8.53 -14.20 17.49
CA SER A 74 8.25 -15.51 18.12
C SER A 74 6.93 -16.12 17.66
N ARG A 75 5.91 -15.26 17.37
CA ARG A 75 4.58 -15.71 16.92
C ARG A 75 4.60 -16.38 15.54
N PHE A 76 5.66 -16.18 14.75
CA PHE A 76 5.87 -16.84 13.46
C PHE A 76 6.78 -18.06 13.55
N LEU A 77 7.47 -18.23 14.67
CA LEU A 77 8.50 -19.26 14.87
C LEU A 77 8.01 -20.45 15.70
N LYS A 78 6.98 -20.27 16.55
CA LYS A 78 6.43 -21.30 17.45
C LYS A 78 5.17 -21.92 16.85
N ASP A 79 4.88 -23.16 17.29
CA ASP A 79 3.65 -23.91 16.97
C ASP A 79 3.32 -23.92 15.46
N LYS A 80 4.35 -24.11 14.64
CA LYS A 80 4.25 -24.14 13.19
C LYS A 80 3.68 -25.46 12.70
N LYS A 81 2.87 -25.40 11.64
CA LYS A 81 2.42 -26.55 10.86
C LYS A 81 2.57 -26.27 9.36
N THR A 82 2.89 -27.29 8.58
CA THR A 82 2.86 -27.21 7.12
C THR A 82 1.50 -27.72 6.63
N VAL A 83 0.88 -26.94 5.76
CA VAL A 83 -0.46 -27.18 5.20
C VAL A 83 -0.47 -26.81 3.73
N SER A 84 -1.49 -27.25 2.99
CA SER A 84 -1.73 -26.73 1.65
C SER A 84 -2.43 -25.37 1.72
N ALA A 85 -1.99 -24.41 0.93
CA ALA A 85 -2.67 -23.11 0.80
C ALA A 85 -4.11 -23.26 0.23
N HIS A 86 -4.41 -24.38 -0.43
CA HIS A 86 -5.76 -24.72 -0.90
C HIS A 86 -6.74 -25.06 0.23
N ASP A 87 -6.25 -25.31 1.45
CA ASP A 87 -7.12 -25.61 2.60
C ASP A 87 -7.85 -24.39 3.15
N TYR A 88 -7.58 -23.18 2.59
CA TYR A 88 -8.15 -21.92 3.04
C TYR A 88 -9.18 -21.37 2.06
N ASP A 89 -10.30 -20.91 2.62
CA ASP A 89 -11.38 -20.27 1.86
C ASP A 89 -11.01 -18.84 1.46
N LEU A 90 -10.31 -18.13 2.33
CA LEU A 90 -9.88 -16.75 2.15
C LEU A 90 -8.37 -16.63 2.37
N ILE A 91 -7.68 -15.97 1.43
CA ILE A 91 -6.28 -15.59 1.56
C ILE A 91 -6.19 -14.07 1.57
N TRP A 92 -5.58 -13.50 2.60
CA TRP A 92 -5.40 -12.06 2.72
C TRP A 92 -3.95 -11.65 2.55
N LEU A 93 -3.68 -10.85 1.49
CA LEU A 93 -2.35 -10.37 1.18
C LEU A 93 -2.01 -9.13 2.04
N ARG A 94 -1.18 -9.33 3.05
CA ARG A 94 -0.65 -8.29 3.94
C ARG A 94 0.86 -8.16 3.80
N MET A 95 1.35 -8.33 2.58
CA MET A 95 2.77 -8.25 2.24
C MET A 95 3.14 -6.84 1.78
N PRO A 96 4.26 -6.28 2.26
CA PRO A 96 4.77 -5.03 1.73
C PRO A 96 5.32 -5.22 0.31
N PRO A 97 5.31 -4.16 -0.52
CA PRO A 97 5.98 -4.18 -1.82
C PRO A 97 7.54 -4.27 -1.65
N PRO A 98 8.26 -4.77 -2.66
CA PRO A 98 7.74 -5.22 -3.93
C PRO A 98 7.12 -6.63 -3.87
N LEU A 99 6.08 -6.84 -4.68
CA LEU A 99 5.56 -8.16 -5.00
C LEU A 99 5.89 -8.45 -6.46
N SER A 100 6.51 -9.61 -6.74
CA SER A 100 6.82 -9.98 -8.13
C SER A 100 5.55 -10.27 -8.90
N GLU A 101 5.54 -9.94 -10.19
CA GLU A 101 4.43 -10.26 -11.08
C GLU A 101 4.21 -11.77 -11.13
N SER A 102 5.30 -12.55 -11.16
CA SER A 102 5.23 -14.02 -11.17
C SER A 102 4.52 -14.56 -9.93
N PHE A 103 4.83 -14.03 -8.74
CA PHE A 103 4.16 -14.46 -7.50
C PHE A 103 2.65 -14.12 -7.51
N LEU A 104 2.27 -12.95 -7.99
CA LEU A 104 0.86 -12.58 -8.12
C LEU A 104 0.13 -13.48 -9.13
N TYR A 105 0.75 -13.81 -10.27
CA TYR A 105 0.22 -14.80 -11.22
C TYR A 105 0.15 -16.22 -10.63
N PHE A 106 1.14 -16.62 -9.83
CA PHE A 106 1.11 -17.89 -9.11
C PHE A 106 -0.10 -17.98 -8.18
N LEU A 107 -0.35 -16.96 -7.35
CA LEU A 107 -1.51 -16.91 -6.47
C LEU A 107 -2.82 -17.03 -7.27
N GLU A 108 -2.96 -16.25 -8.33
CA GLU A 108 -4.17 -16.26 -9.16
C GLU A 108 -4.42 -17.62 -9.85
N LYS A 109 -3.37 -18.22 -10.42
CA LYS A 109 -3.51 -19.44 -11.21
C LYS A 109 -3.51 -20.72 -10.38
N LYS A 110 -2.75 -20.77 -9.30
CA LYS A 110 -2.63 -21.97 -8.46
C LYS A 110 -3.66 -22.00 -7.35
N LEU A 111 -3.94 -20.86 -6.72
CA LEU A 111 -4.87 -20.79 -5.59
C LEU A 111 -6.27 -20.29 -6.00
N PHE A 112 -6.69 -20.60 -7.22
CA PHE A 112 -7.95 -20.12 -7.83
C PHE A 112 -9.22 -20.58 -7.09
N LYS A 113 -9.13 -21.57 -6.19
CA LYS A 113 -10.24 -22.00 -5.33
C LYS A 113 -10.39 -21.15 -4.08
N SER A 114 -9.36 -20.45 -3.68
CA SER A 114 -9.37 -19.55 -2.53
C SER A 114 -9.73 -18.14 -2.99
N PHE A 115 -10.54 -17.45 -2.21
CA PHE A 115 -10.80 -16.04 -2.46
C PHE A 115 -9.63 -15.20 -1.95
N ILE A 116 -9.06 -14.34 -2.80
CA ILE A 116 -7.85 -13.58 -2.44
C ILE A 116 -8.13 -12.08 -2.33
N ILE A 117 -7.80 -11.46 -1.20
CA ILE A 117 -7.93 -10.02 -0.91
C ILE A 117 -6.53 -9.42 -0.65
N ASN A 118 -6.16 -8.32 -1.29
CA ASN A 118 -6.73 -7.77 -2.52
C ASN A 118 -6.43 -8.71 -3.68
N SER A 119 -7.25 -8.64 -4.73
CA SER A 119 -7.04 -9.46 -5.92
C SER A 119 -5.62 -9.32 -6.48
N PRO A 120 -4.89 -10.43 -6.77
CA PRO A 120 -3.55 -10.37 -7.34
C PRO A 120 -3.52 -9.59 -8.67
N LYS A 121 -4.51 -9.79 -9.54
CA LYS A 121 -4.66 -9.04 -10.79
C LYS A 121 -4.86 -7.55 -10.52
N GLY A 122 -5.71 -7.21 -9.57
CA GLY A 122 -5.92 -5.81 -9.16
C GLY A 122 -4.64 -5.17 -8.62
N ILE A 123 -3.84 -5.89 -7.84
CA ILE A 123 -2.55 -5.39 -7.35
C ILE A 123 -1.57 -5.15 -8.50
N LEU A 124 -1.53 -6.04 -9.51
CA LEU A 124 -0.69 -5.85 -10.70
C LEU A 124 -1.06 -4.57 -11.46
N GLU A 125 -2.35 -4.33 -11.68
CA GLU A 125 -2.85 -3.17 -12.42
C GLU A 125 -2.64 -1.86 -11.64
N THR A 126 -2.83 -1.88 -10.33
CA THR A 126 -2.71 -0.68 -9.45
C THR A 126 -1.30 -0.47 -8.90
N GLY A 127 -0.42 -1.45 -9.00
CA GLY A 127 0.93 -1.46 -8.40
C GLY A 127 1.96 -0.58 -9.10
N THR A 128 1.55 0.24 -10.06
CA THR A 128 2.41 1.21 -10.73
C THR A 128 1.84 2.63 -10.59
N LYS A 129 2.70 3.63 -10.42
CA LYS A 129 2.28 5.03 -10.34
C LYS A 129 1.61 5.52 -11.64
N ALA A 130 1.84 4.84 -12.77
CA ALA A 130 1.14 5.10 -14.02
C ALA A 130 -0.39 4.92 -13.90
N PHE A 131 -0.87 4.13 -12.92
CA PHE A 131 -2.30 3.95 -12.68
C PHE A 131 -3.01 5.27 -12.35
N LEU A 132 -2.31 6.25 -11.77
CA LEU A 132 -2.83 7.58 -11.49
C LEU A 132 -3.29 8.33 -12.75
N MET A 133 -2.77 7.99 -13.95
CA MET A 133 -3.20 8.59 -15.21
C MET A 133 -4.69 8.37 -15.51
N ASN A 134 -5.32 7.37 -14.89
CA ASN A 134 -6.78 7.19 -14.97
C ASN A 134 -7.56 8.28 -14.21
N PHE A 135 -6.89 9.08 -13.38
CA PHE A 135 -7.49 10.06 -12.47
C PHE A 135 -6.84 11.45 -12.60
N GLU A 136 -6.43 11.84 -13.79
CA GLU A 136 -5.71 13.10 -14.05
C GLU A 136 -6.41 14.33 -13.45
N LYS A 137 -7.75 14.35 -13.48
CA LYS A 137 -8.55 15.46 -12.93
C LYS A 137 -8.50 15.59 -11.41
N LEU A 138 -8.08 14.53 -10.71
CA LEU A 138 -7.93 14.51 -9.26
C LEU A 138 -6.49 14.77 -8.81
N CYS A 139 -5.55 14.70 -9.74
CA CYS A 139 -4.11 14.81 -9.50
C CYS A 139 -3.57 16.21 -9.85
N PRO A 140 -2.38 16.58 -9.37
CA PRO A 140 -1.62 17.68 -9.96
C PRO A 140 -1.32 17.39 -11.43
N PRO A 141 -0.97 18.40 -12.26
CA PRO A 141 -0.45 18.18 -13.60
C PRO A 141 0.63 17.10 -13.59
N MET A 142 0.48 16.07 -14.43
CA MET A 142 1.41 14.96 -14.50
C MET A 142 1.60 14.43 -15.92
N LYS A 143 2.72 13.75 -16.14
CA LYS A 143 3.10 13.18 -17.43
C LYS A 143 3.89 11.90 -17.24
N LEU A 144 3.59 10.85 -18.02
CA LEU A 144 4.46 9.69 -18.13
C LEU A 144 5.71 10.09 -18.94
N CYS A 145 6.87 9.95 -18.31
CA CYS A 145 8.16 10.23 -18.92
C CYS A 145 8.87 8.90 -19.21
N ARG A 146 9.04 8.62 -20.52
CA ARG A 146 9.72 7.42 -21.02
C ARG A 146 10.98 7.75 -21.83
N ARG A 147 11.22 9.04 -22.06
CA ARG A 147 12.37 9.59 -22.77
C ARG A 147 12.81 10.88 -22.10
N VAL A 148 14.05 11.27 -22.36
CA VAL A 148 14.63 12.53 -21.84
C VAL A 148 13.79 13.72 -22.31
N GLU A 149 13.31 13.71 -23.58
CA GLU A 149 12.50 14.78 -24.15
C GLU A 149 11.19 15.00 -23.39
N ASP A 150 10.59 13.93 -22.84
CA ASP A 150 9.38 14.02 -22.03
C ASP A 150 9.65 14.80 -20.73
N ILE A 151 10.81 14.55 -20.09
CA ILE A 151 11.26 15.27 -18.90
C ILE A 151 11.51 16.74 -19.22
N ILE A 152 12.27 17.02 -20.29
CA ILE A 152 12.60 18.38 -20.74
C ILE A 152 11.31 19.17 -21.02
N GLN A 153 10.39 18.60 -21.79
CA GLN A 153 9.13 19.24 -22.12
C GLN A 153 8.27 19.53 -20.88
N PHE A 154 8.26 18.62 -19.91
CA PHE A 154 7.43 18.77 -18.72
C PHE A 154 8.03 19.78 -17.74
N LYS A 155 9.35 19.71 -17.47
CA LYS A 155 10.04 20.67 -16.60
C LYS A 155 10.09 22.10 -17.13
N SER A 156 9.88 22.30 -18.44
CA SER A 156 9.85 23.65 -19.00
C SER A 156 8.64 24.48 -18.58
N GLN A 157 7.62 23.86 -17.99
CA GLN A 157 6.38 24.51 -17.60
C GLN A 157 6.39 24.95 -16.14
N PHE A 158 7.02 24.19 -15.25
CA PHE A 158 7.07 24.40 -13.79
C PHE A 158 8.09 23.44 -13.14
N PRO A 159 8.46 23.65 -11.87
CA PRO A 159 9.21 22.65 -11.13
C PRO A 159 8.47 21.32 -11.04
N ILE A 160 9.18 20.20 -11.16
CA ILE A 160 8.58 18.86 -11.20
C ILE A 160 9.23 17.91 -10.19
N VAL A 161 8.50 16.83 -9.90
CA VAL A 161 9.00 15.65 -9.20
C VAL A 161 8.88 14.45 -10.14
N LEU A 162 9.99 13.75 -10.37
CA LEU A 162 10.00 12.47 -11.07
C LEU A 162 9.86 11.36 -10.02
N LYS A 163 8.82 10.55 -10.15
CA LYS A 163 8.54 9.40 -9.29
C LYS A 163 8.77 8.13 -10.11
N PRO A 164 9.75 7.25 -9.76
CA PRO A 164 9.90 5.96 -10.44
C PRO A 164 8.58 5.18 -10.38
N LEU A 165 8.18 4.53 -11.48
CA LEU A 165 6.84 3.92 -11.59
C LEU A 165 6.60 2.79 -10.59
N ARG A 166 7.65 2.04 -10.22
CA ARG A 166 7.54 0.81 -9.40
C ARG A 166 8.26 0.89 -8.05
N GLU A 167 8.74 2.08 -7.64
CA GLU A 167 9.39 2.28 -6.35
C GLU A 167 8.42 2.79 -5.28
N TYR A 168 8.72 2.48 -4.01
CA TYR A 168 7.88 2.78 -2.85
C TYR A 168 8.68 3.46 -1.74
N GLY A 169 7.97 4.11 -0.81
CA GLY A 169 8.60 4.71 0.37
C GLY A 169 9.48 5.92 0.07
N GLY A 170 9.29 6.60 -1.05
CA GLY A 170 10.07 7.78 -1.43
C GLY A 170 11.42 7.48 -2.10
N ARG A 171 11.73 6.20 -2.37
CA ARG A 171 12.98 5.82 -3.03
C ARG A 171 13.02 6.30 -4.48
N GLY A 172 14.19 6.80 -4.91
CA GLY A 172 14.45 7.21 -6.28
C GLY A 172 13.65 8.43 -6.75
N ILE A 173 13.01 9.17 -5.84
CA ILE A 173 12.31 10.41 -6.18
C ILE A 173 13.34 11.50 -6.49
N VAL A 174 13.12 12.21 -7.59
CA VAL A 174 13.97 13.30 -8.07
C VAL A 174 13.14 14.58 -8.17
N ARG A 175 13.56 15.67 -7.54
CA ARG A 175 13.00 17.01 -7.75
C ARG A 175 13.84 17.78 -8.77
N ILE A 176 13.19 18.45 -9.69
CA ILE A 176 13.83 19.30 -10.71
C ILE A 176 13.17 20.67 -10.68
N ASP A 177 14.01 21.72 -10.58
CA ASP A 177 13.57 23.10 -10.57
C ASP A 177 14.59 23.95 -11.40
N GLY A 178 14.17 24.36 -12.58
CA GLY A 178 15.08 24.96 -13.56
C GLY A 178 16.23 24.01 -13.91
N ASP A 179 17.47 24.43 -13.58
CA ASP A 179 18.68 23.62 -13.80
C ASP A 179 19.14 22.84 -12.57
N LYS A 180 18.44 22.95 -11.46
CA LYS A 180 18.77 22.25 -10.22
C LYS A 180 18.01 20.95 -10.10
N VAL A 181 18.71 19.90 -9.68
CA VAL A 181 18.17 18.56 -9.48
C VAL A 181 18.54 18.07 -8.08
N TRP A 182 17.55 17.59 -7.32
CA TRP A 182 17.76 17.01 -5.99
C TRP A 182 17.36 15.55 -5.97
N GLN A 183 18.30 14.71 -5.54
CA GLN A 183 18.09 13.29 -5.20
C GLN A 183 18.36 13.11 -3.70
N GLY A 184 17.33 13.09 -2.90
CA GLY A 184 17.47 13.16 -1.44
C GLY A 184 18.10 14.50 -1.01
N LYS A 185 19.30 14.46 -0.43
CA LYS A 185 20.08 15.66 -0.01
C LYS A 185 21.13 16.10 -1.03
N ILE A 186 21.29 15.37 -2.12
CA ILE A 186 22.31 15.65 -3.14
C ILE A 186 21.69 16.60 -4.16
N GLU A 187 22.36 17.75 -4.40
CA GLU A 187 22.03 18.70 -5.47
C GLU A 187 23.04 18.55 -6.61
N THR A 188 22.54 18.45 -7.84
CA THR A 188 23.34 18.40 -9.09
C THR A 188 22.72 19.30 -10.15
N SER A 189 23.39 19.48 -11.31
CA SER A 189 22.80 20.15 -12.46
C SER A 189 21.90 19.19 -13.26
N PHE A 190 20.98 19.76 -14.04
CA PHE A 190 20.13 18.97 -14.92
C PHE A 190 20.94 18.23 -15.99
N ASP A 191 21.99 18.86 -16.52
CA ASP A 191 22.88 18.24 -17.49
C ASP A 191 23.62 17.03 -16.90
N THR A 192 24.10 17.14 -15.68
CA THR A 192 24.71 16.00 -14.96
C THR A 192 23.70 14.87 -14.75
N PHE A 193 22.51 15.20 -14.30
CA PHE A 193 21.45 14.21 -14.10
C PHE A 193 21.10 13.46 -15.40
N ILE A 194 20.99 14.17 -16.54
CA ILE A 194 20.67 13.55 -17.84
C ILE A 194 21.83 12.68 -18.35
N GLN A 195 23.07 13.04 -18.05
CA GLN A 195 24.22 12.20 -18.42
C GLN A 195 24.29 10.90 -17.62
N GLU A 196 23.81 10.91 -16.36
CA GLU A 196 23.81 9.75 -15.46
C GLU A 196 22.59 8.82 -15.66
N ILE A 197 21.48 9.35 -16.21
CA ILE A 197 20.28 8.54 -16.40
C ILE A 197 20.47 7.56 -17.56
N ASP A 198 20.10 6.30 -17.35
CA ASP A 198 20.07 5.32 -18.45
C ASP A 198 18.91 5.64 -19.41
N PRO A 199 19.18 6.09 -20.64
CA PRO A 199 18.14 6.50 -21.57
C PRO A 199 17.23 5.34 -22.01
N LYS A 200 17.64 4.08 -21.80
CA LYS A 200 16.85 2.88 -22.12
C LYS A 200 15.87 2.50 -21.03
N ASN A 201 16.06 3.02 -19.81
CA ASN A 201 15.29 2.64 -18.62
C ASN A 201 14.60 3.85 -17.95
N ILE A 202 14.17 4.83 -18.73
CA ILE A 202 13.40 5.96 -18.21
C ILE A 202 11.95 5.52 -17.98
N GLU A 203 11.58 5.33 -16.72
CA GLU A 203 10.23 4.96 -16.29
C GLU A 203 9.79 5.81 -15.10
N TYR A 204 9.37 7.06 -15.39
CA TYR A 204 8.91 7.99 -14.35
C TYR A 204 7.50 8.51 -14.60
N LEU A 205 6.78 8.73 -13.50
CA LEU A 205 5.68 9.68 -13.50
C LEU A 205 6.24 11.05 -13.08
N GLY A 206 6.30 11.97 -14.03
CA GLY A 206 6.56 13.38 -13.76
C GLY A 206 5.29 14.01 -13.18
N VAL A 207 5.41 14.74 -12.08
CA VAL A 207 4.30 15.44 -11.41
C VAL A 207 4.76 16.85 -11.10
N LYS A 208 3.88 17.85 -11.28
CA LYS A 208 4.17 19.23 -10.86
C LYS A 208 4.54 19.25 -9.38
N PHE A 209 5.65 19.92 -9.03
CA PHE A 209 5.99 20.15 -7.62
C PHE A 209 4.99 21.13 -7.01
N LEU A 210 4.44 20.77 -5.85
CA LEU A 210 3.44 21.60 -5.16
C LEU A 210 4.13 22.44 -4.07
N GLU A 211 3.92 23.74 -4.07
CA GLU A 211 4.52 24.66 -3.09
C GLU A 211 4.05 24.37 -1.65
N ASN A 212 2.82 23.88 -1.53
CA ASN A 212 2.19 23.57 -0.25
C ASN A 212 2.56 22.18 0.32
N VAL A 213 3.59 21.50 -0.21
CA VAL A 213 4.02 20.17 0.28
C VAL A 213 4.38 20.17 1.78
N SER A 214 4.84 21.29 2.33
CA SER A 214 5.13 21.46 3.76
C SER A 214 3.90 21.33 4.68
N LYS A 215 2.67 21.49 4.14
CA LYS A 215 1.42 21.23 4.85
C LYS A 215 1.16 19.72 5.06
N GLY A 216 2.05 18.88 4.57
CA GLY A 216 2.03 17.44 4.73
C GLY A 216 1.10 16.71 3.77
N ASP A 217 1.34 15.42 3.65
CA ASP A 217 0.43 14.52 2.97
C ASP A 217 -0.55 13.88 3.97
N LYS A 218 -1.74 13.53 3.51
CA LYS A 218 -2.69 12.74 4.30
C LYS A 218 -2.83 11.36 3.68
N ARG A 219 -2.73 10.32 4.52
CA ARG A 219 -3.13 8.97 4.20
C ARG A 219 -4.53 8.70 4.69
N ILE A 220 -5.43 8.44 3.78
CA ILE A 220 -6.81 8.03 4.04
C ILE A 220 -6.91 6.52 3.87
N ILE A 221 -7.47 5.81 4.85
CA ILE A 221 -7.65 4.36 4.81
C ILE A 221 -9.07 4.04 4.41
N VAL A 222 -9.23 3.26 3.36
CA VAL A 222 -10.52 2.82 2.83
C VAL A 222 -10.60 1.30 2.85
N VAL A 223 -11.70 0.75 3.34
CA VAL A 223 -11.99 -0.68 3.32
C VAL A 223 -13.41 -0.88 2.78
N ASN A 224 -13.54 -1.70 1.74
CA ASN A 224 -14.81 -1.99 1.07
C ASN A 224 -15.64 -0.71 0.78
N GLY A 225 -14.95 0.33 0.27
CA GLY A 225 -15.54 1.62 -0.08
C GLY A 225 -15.84 2.55 1.10
N GLN A 226 -15.62 2.13 2.35
CA GLN A 226 -15.81 2.97 3.53
C GLN A 226 -14.50 3.59 4.01
N ILE A 227 -14.49 4.90 4.21
CA ILE A 227 -13.37 5.59 4.84
C ILE A 227 -13.39 5.27 6.34
N LEU A 228 -12.28 4.73 6.84
CA LEU A 228 -12.14 4.38 8.26
C LEU A 228 -11.31 5.38 9.06
N GLY A 229 -10.63 6.30 8.40
CA GLY A 229 -9.90 7.37 9.04
C GLY A 229 -8.73 7.86 8.20
N ALA A 230 -8.01 8.84 8.73
CA ALA A 230 -6.86 9.43 8.06
C ALA A 230 -5.77 9.83 9.04
N SER A 231 -4.53 9.88 8.54
CA SER A 231 -3.38 10.41 9.23
C SER A 231 -2.67 11.46 8.38
N LEU A 232 -2.31 12.59 9.00
CA LEU A 232 -1.47 13.63 8.40
C LEU A 232 -0.01 13.29 8.70
N ARG A 233 0.80 13.20 7.64
CA ARG A 233 2.24 12.98 7.72
C ARG A 233 2.94 14.29 7.35
N LEU A 234 3.74 14.80 8.27
CA LEU A 234 4.51 16.02 8.05
C LEU A 234 5.95 15.66 7.74
N PRO A 235 6.61 16.39 6.82
CA PRO A 235 8.01 16.16 6.50
C PRO A 235 8.90 16.44 7.72
N ALA A 236 10.07 15.80 7.77
CA ALA A 236 11.11 16.17 8.72
C ALA A 236 11.62 17.60 8.43
N GLN A 237 12.27 18.21 9.42
CA GLN A 237 12.92 19.50 9.24
C GLN A 237 13.92 19.42 8.05
N ASP A 238 13.89 20.39 7.18
CA ASP A 238 14.73 20.47 5.96
C ASP A 238 14.45 19.38 4.91
N SER A 239 13.26 18.75 4.97
CA SER A 239 12.79 17.79 3.98
C SER A 239 11.46 18.24 3.38
N TRP A 240 11.23 17.87 2.12
CA TRP A 240 9.93 17.99 1.46
C TRP A 240 9.21 16.63 1.32
N LEU A 241 9.89 15.53 1.74
CA LEU A 241 9.33 14.19 1.73
C LEU A 241 8.58 13.92 3.04
N CYS A 242 7.29 13.61 2.95
CA CYS A 242 6.42 13.40 4.11
C CYS A 242 6.41 11.96 4.65
N ASN A 243 7.18 11.06 4.04
CA ASN A 243 7.22 9.66 4.42
C ASN A 243 7.78 9.47 5.84
N VAL A 244 7.05 8.75 6.71
CA VAL A 244 7.50 8.43 8.07
C VAL A 244 8.83 7.68 8.05
N SER A 245 9.03 6.78 7.09
CA SER A 245 10.32 6.07 6.89
C SER A 245 11.50 6.99 6.57
N MET A 246 11.25 8.25 6.19
CA MET A 246 12.25 9.28 5.91
C MET A 246 12.36 10.31 7.05
N GLY A 247 11.85 9.97 8.25
CA GLY A 247 11.92 10.81 9.46
C GLY A 247 10.75 11.78 9.64
N GLY A 248 9.69 11.67 8.83
CA GLY A 248 8.46 12.44 9.01
C GLY A 248 7.68 12.01 10.25
N SER A 249 6.78 12.86 10.73
CA SER A 249 5.82 12.57 11.81
C SER A 249 4.45 12.20 11.24
N SER A 250 3.65 11.46 12.02
CA SER A 250 2.28 11.08 11.64
C SER A 250 1.32 11.34 12.79
N ASN A 251 0.22 12.05 12.51
CA ASN A 251 -0.84 12.35 13.46
C ASN A 251 -2.21 12.03 12.85
N VAL A 252 -3.14 11.51 13.65
CA VAL A 252 -4.52 11.29 13.20
C VAL A 252 -5.19 12.62 12.88
N THR A 253 -5.97 12.65 11.82
CA THR A 253 -6.65 13.86 11.33
C THR A 253 -8.02 13.54 10.74
N LYS A 254 -8.83 14.57 10.55
CA LYS A 254 -10.13 14.44 9.88
C LYS A 254 -9.94 14.43 8.35
N VAL A 255 -10.81 13.69 7.69
CA VAL A 255 -10.95 13.71 6.23
C VAL A 255 -11.79 14.92 5.84
N ASP A 256 -11.39 15.65 4.82
CA ASP A 256 -12.14 16.80 4.31
C ASP A 256 -12.98 16.44 3.05
N PHE A 257 -13.70 17.43 2.56
CA PHE A 257 -14.62 17.24 1.43
C PHE A 257 -13.90 16.81 0.14
N ASP A 258 -12.75 17.41 -0.17
CA ASP A 258 -12.00 17.05 -1.37
C ASP A 258 -11.57 15.59 -1.33
N GLU A 259 -11.12 15.12 -0.17
CA GLU A 259 -10.66 13.75 0.05
C GLU A 259 -11.78 12.72 -0.01
N ILE A 260 -12.98 13.08 0.51
CA ILE A 260 -14.18 12.24 0.37
C ILE A 260 -14.54 12.10 -1.11
N ASN A 261 -14.51 13.19 -1.88
CA ASN A 261 -14.80 13.18 -3.32
C ASN A 261 -13.78 12.33 -4.09
N ILE A 262 -12.48 12.45 -3.76
CA ILE A 262 -11.42 11.60 -4.33
C ILE A 262 -11.74 10.12 -4.06
N ALA A 263 -12.00 9.75 -2.81
CA ALA A 263 -12.30 8.37 -2.43
C ALA A 263 -13.54 7.83 -3.15
N GLN A 264 -14.62 8.60 -3.23
CA GLN A 264 -15.85 8.22 -3.92
C GLN A 264 -15.65 8.04 -5.44
N THR A 265 -14.78 8.86 -6.04
CA THR A 265 -14.48 8.78 -7.48
C THR A 265 -13.65 7.55 -7.82
N ILE A 266 -12.63 7.22 -7.02
CA ILE A 266 -11.71 6.10 -7.33
C ILE A 266 -12.27 4.74 -6.90
N ASN A 267 -13.12 4.69 -5.86
CA ASN A 267 -13.61 3.44 -5.28
C ASN A 267 -14.30 2.49 -6.31
N PRO A 268 -15.17 2.95 -7.22
CA PRO A 268 -15.79 2.06 -8.22
C PRO A 268 -14.78 1.37 -9.14
N PHE A 269 -13.66 2.04 -9.46
CA PHE A 269 -12.58 1.45 -10.27
C PHE A 269 -11.83 0.37 -9.50
N LEU A 270 -11.43 0.69 -8.27
CA LEU A 270 -10.69 -0.25 -7.42
C LEU A 270 -11.54 -1.47 -7.04
N SER A 271 -12.81 -1.27 -6.73
CA SER A 271 -13.74 -2.34 -6.40
C SER A 271 -13.91 -3.34 -7.56
N LYS A 272 -14.01 -2.86 -8.81
CA LYS A 272 -14.05 -3.72 -10.01
C LYS A 272 -12.79 -4.56 -10.18
N MET A 273 -11.65 -4.07 -9.70
CA MET A 273 -10.37 -4.78 -9.74
C MET A 273 -10.18 -5.71 -8.53
N GLY A 274 -11.17 -5.84 -7.64
CA GLY A 274 -11.06 -6.65 -6.43
C GLY A 274 -10.13 -6.05 -5.36
N ILE A 275 -9.92 -4.74 -5.39
CA ILE A 275 -9.17 -4.01 -4.36
C ILE A 275 -10.14 -3.58 -3.27
N VAL A 276 -10.04 -4.23 -2.12
CA VAL A 276 -10.96 -4.09 -0.97
C VAL A 276 -10.39 -3.13 0.08
N MET A 277 -9.11 -3.25 0.40
CA MET A 277 -8.43 -2.39 1.36
C MET A 277 -7.30 -1.62 0.67
N TYR A 278 -7.35 -0.31 0.76
CA TYR A 278 -6.36 0.56 0.12
C TYR A 278 -6.16 1.86 0.89
N GLY A 279 -5.04 2.53 0.65
CA GLY A 279 -4.72 3.85 1.14
C GLY A 279 -4.67 4.86 0.01
N ILE A 280 -5.23 6.05 0.25
CA ILE A 280 -5.15 7.21 -0.63
C ILE A 280 -4.21 8.20 0.01
N ASP A 281 -3.20 8.66 -0.70
CA ASP A 281 -2.35 9.75 -0.25
C ASP A 281 -2.71 11.04 -1.00
N THR A 282 -2.92 12.12 -0.26
CA THR A 282 -3.28 13.43 -0.81
C THR A 282 -2.29 14.50 -0.38
N LEU A 283 -2.05 15.46 -1.27
CA LEU A 283 -1.24 16.66 -1.00
C LEU A 283 -2.11 17.91 -1.17
N VAL A 284 -1.67 19.03 -0.58
CA VAL A 284 -2.30 20.34 -0.81
C VAL A 284 -1.70 20.97 -2.07
N ASN A 285 -2.54 21.26 -3.07
CA ASN A 285 -2.12 21.97 -4.26
C ASN A 285 -1.90 23.47 -4.01
N ASP A 286 -1.46 24.20 -5.03
CA ASP A 286 -1.16 25.62 -4.91
C ASP A 286 -2.40 26.49 -4.64
N ASP A 287 -3.61 25.97 -4.96
CA ASP A 287 -4.90 26.61 -4.66
C ASP A 287 -5.43 26.27 -3.26
N GLY A 288 -4.68 25.50 -2.46
CA GLY A 288 -5.05 25.12 -1.11
C GLY A 288 -6.00 23.92 -1.01
N LYS A 289 -6.30 23.22 -2.13
CA LYS A 289 -7.17 22.03 -2.16
C LYS A 289 -6.36 20.75 -2.04
N ARG A 290 -6.97 19.71 -1.45
CA ARG A 290 -6.40 18.36 -1.45
C ARG A 290 -6.55 17.71 -2.82
N VAL A 291 -5.44 17.16 -3.33
CA VAL A 291 -5.36 16.46 -4.61
C VAL A 291 -4.73 15.09 -4.43
N LEU A 292 -5.09 14.14 -5.27
CA LEU A 292 -4.58 12.76 -5.24
C LEU A 292 -3.08 12.74 -5.61
N SER A 293 -2.30 12.07 -4.77
CA SER A 293 -0.84 11.92 -4.97
C SER A 293 -0.40 10.48 -5.15
N GLU A 294 -1.07 9.52 -4.49
CA GLU A 294 -0.75 8.09 -4.57
C GLU A 294 -1.94 7.22 -4.15
N ILE A 295 -2.02 6.02 -4.73
CA ILE A 295 -2.94 4.95 -4.32
C ILE A 295 -2.09 3.75 -3.91
N ASN A 296 -2.28 3.27 -2.69
CA ASN A 296 -1.54 2.15 -2.12
C ASN A 296 -2.51 0.98 -1.89
N THR A 297 -2.25 -0.16 -2.52
CA THR A 297 -3.17 -1.33 -2.52
C THR A 297 -2.60 -2.55 -1.79
N THR A 298 -1.43 -2.41 -1.17
CA THR A 298 -0.76 -3.49 -0.42
C THR A 298 -0.40 -3.05 0.99
N SER A 299 -0.60 -3.93 1.97
CA SER A 299 -0.14 -3.81 3.37
C SER A 299 -0.40 -2.45 4.05
N ILE A 300 -1.61 -1.90 3.89
CA ILE A 300 -1.98 -0.59 4.45
C ILE A 300 -2.01 -0.66 5.98
N GLY A 301 -1.30 0.26 6.64
CA GLY A 301 -1.25 0.41 8.09
C GLY A 301 -1.98 1.66 8.58
N GLY A 302 -2.02 1.87 9.93
CA GLY A 302 -2.52 3.07 10.58
C GLY A 302 -3.85 2.91 11.32
N LEU A 303 -4.61 1.82 11.12
CA LEU A 303 -5.91 1.63 11.80
C LEU A 303 -5.79 1.57 13.33
N PRO A 304 -4.84 0.84 13.95
CA PRO A 304 -4.71 0.82 15.41
C PRO A 304 -4.40 2.21 16.00
N GLN A 305 -3.61 3.02 15.30
CA GLN A 305 -3.29 4.39 15.71
C GLN A 305 -4.52 5.30 15.64
N ILE A 306 -5.34 5.15 14.59
CA ILE A 306 -6.60 5.87 14.46
C ILE A 306 -7.55 5.47 15.58
N GLU A 307 -7.72 4.17 15.85
CA GLU A 307 -8.54 3.66 16.94
C GLU A 307 -8.10 4.18 18.30
N ALA A 308 -6.79 4.13 18.61
CA ALA A 308 -6.24 4.61 19.87
C ALA A 308 -6.48 6.10 20.10
N MET A 309 -6.47 6.92 19.05
CA MET A 309 -6.64 8.38 19.19
C MET A 309 -8.09 8.83 19.11
N THR A 310 -8.95 8.09 18.40
CA THR A 310 -10.35 8.49 18.21
C THR A 310 -11.32 7.79 19.14
N GLY A 311 -10.94 6.62 19.68
CA GLY A 311 -11.83 5.73 20.42
C GLY A 311 -12.83 4.98 19.53
N GLU A 312 -12.83 5.21 18.23
CA GLU A 312 -13.71 4.53 17.28
C GLU A 312 -13.17 3.11 16.95
N PRO A 313 -13.98 2.04 16.98
CA PRO A 313 -13.51 0.67 16.80
C PRO A 313 -13.22 0.34 15.32
N VAL A 314 -12.32 1.10 14.69
CA VAL A 314 -12.05 1.02 13.25
C VAL A 314 -11.34 -0.28 12.83
N VAL A 315 -10.62 -0.92 13.76
CA VAL A 315 -9.97 -2.21 13.50
C VAL A 315 -11.03 -3.31 13.36
N ALA A 316 -11.95 -3.41 14.30
CA ALA A 316 -13.07 -4.36 14.22
C ALA A 316 -13.97 -4.07 13.01
N LYS A 317 -14.24 -2.79 12.74
CA LYS A 317 -15.01 -2.37 11.56
C LYS A 317 -14.32 -2.80 10.25
N ALA A 318 -12.99 -2.68 10.16
CA ALA A 318 -12.24 -3.14 9.00
C ALA A 318 -12.36 -4.65 8.80
N ALA A 319 -12.24 -5.45 9.88
CA ALA A 319 -12.41 -6.90 9.82
C ALA A 319 -13.81 -7.29 9.33
N ASN A 320 -14.85 -6.68 9.90
CA ASN A 320 -16.24 -6.93 9.47
C ASN A 320 -16.44 -6.60 7.98
N LEU A 321 -15.93 -5.47 7.50
CA LEU A 321 -16.04 -5.08 6.10
C LEU A 321 -15.30 -6.02 5.14
N ILE A 322 -14.19 -6.63 5.58
CA ILE A 322 -13.47 -7.63 4.79
C ILE A 322 -14.28 -8.93 4.74
N TRP A 323 -14.82 -9.41 5.89
CA TRP A 323 -15.69 -10.57 5.93
C TRP A 323 -16.97 -10.37 5.09
N ASP A 324 -17.63 -9.23 5.21
CA ASP A 324 -18.83 -8.88 4.40
C ASP A 324 -18.51 -8.93 2.90
N TYR A 325 -17.36 -8.37 2.50
CA TYR A 325 -16.95 -8.43 1.10
C TYR A 325 -16.70 -9.86 0.62
N PHE A 326 -15.99 -10.66 1.40
CA PHE A 326 -15.74 -12.07 1.10
C PHE A 326 -17.06 -12.82 0.95
N LEU A 327 -17.94 -12.76 1.95
CA LEU A 327 -19.23 -13.48 1.98
C LEU A 327 -20.13 -13.12 0.78
N LYS A 328 -20.10 -11.86 0.35
CA LYS A 328 -20.89 -11.38 -0.79
C LYS A 328 -20.33 -11.83 -2.15
N ASN A 329 -19.06 -12.16 -2.23
CA ASN A 329 -18.37 -12.38 -3.50
C ASN A 329 -17.75 -13.77 -3.68
N LYS A 330 -17.63 -14.58 -2.65
CA LYS A 330 -16.93 -15.90 -2.67
C LYS A 330 -17.48 -16.91 -3.68
N ASP A 331 -18.74 -16.78 -4.07
CA ASP A 331 -19.42 -17.70 -4.98
C ASP A 331 -19.52 -17.13 -6.42
N LYS A 332 -18.89 -15.99 -6.71
CA LYS A 332 -18.83 -15.36 -8.04
C LYS A 332 -17.60 -15.83 -8.81
#